data_a7c81144bca6b92e61b0517b79a83c8e
#
_entry.id   a7c81144bca6b92e61b0517b79a83c8e
#
_cell.length_a   1.000
_cell.length_b   1.000
_cell.length_c   1.000
_cell.angle_alpha   90.00
_cell.angle_beta   90.00
_cell.angle_gamma   90.00
#
_symmetry.space_group_name_H-M   'P 1'
#
loop_
_entity.id
_entity.type
_entity.pdbx_description
1 polymer ?
#
loop_
_entity_poly.entity_id
_entity_poly.type
_entity_poly.pdbx_seq_one_letter_code
_entity_poly.pdbx_strand_id
1 'polypeptide(L)'
;LTSGLQRSDLIIVAGRPSMGKTAFALNVAQNAALKGATICIFSLEMSREQLVRRMLCANAGVDMQRVNTGNTTDADLIELSTALADLSATNIYIDDTAGVSVAEIRSRCRKQKSRGGLDLIVIDYLKLMKTAGNSDNRATEISDVTRSLKILARELNVPIILLSQLSRGPESRTSNGHRPIMADLRESGAIEQDADVIMLLYRPAVYAEAGDVEAENDNTMEVIVAKHRNGPTDTVYLSWLEQYTKFTDRSDREEY
;
A
#
# COMPACT_ATOMS: atom_id res chain seq x y z
N LEU A 1 -17.36 2.87 2.36
CA LEU A 1 -16.84 3.53 3.56
C LEU A 1 -16.18 4.87 3.22
N THR A 2 -15.18 4.90 2.32
CA THR A 2 -14.44 6.11 1.92
C THR A 2 -14.96 6.78 0.65
N SER A 3 -15.89 6.16 -0.06
CA SER A 3 -16.34 6.59 -1.39
C SER A 3 -15.19 6.77 -2.40
N GLY A 4 -14.15 5.96 -2.27
CA GLY A 4 -12.92 6.02 -3.04
C GLY A 4 -11.86 6.94 -2.44
N LEU A 5 -10.73 7.08 -3.15
CA LEU A 5 -9.63 7.97 -2.77
C LEU A 5 -9.99 9.42 -3.15
N GLN A 6 -10.13 10.28 -2.15
CA GLN A 6 -10.53 11.67 -2.38
C GLN A 6 -9.34 12.53 -2.80
N ARG A 7 -9.57 13.49 -3.71
CA ARG A 7 -8.53 14.43 -4.14
C ARG A 7 -7.99 15.23 -2.96
N SER A 8 -6.70 15.51 -2.98
CA SER A 8 -5.98 16.27 -1.95
C SER A 8 -5.83 15.54 -0.60
N ASP A 9 -6.26 14.28 -0.48
CA ASP A 9 -6.11 13.52 0.75
C ASP A 9 -4.73 12.90 0.88
N LEU A 10 -4.22 12.90 2.10
CA LEU A 10 -3.08 12.09 2.53
C LEU A 10 -3.64 10.85 3.25
N ILE A 11 -3.43 9.69 2.63
CA ILE A 11 -3.92 8.39 3.09
C ILE A 11 -2.73 7.59 3.58
N ILE A 12 -2.75 7.21 4.85
CA ILE A 12 -1.72 6.36 5.44
C ILE A 12 -2.19 4.91 5.42
N VAL A 13 -1.38 4.03 4.85
CA VAL A 13 -1.59 2.58 4.94
C VAL A 13 -0.47 2.00 5.79
N ALA A 14 -0.80 1.53 6.99
CA ALA A 14 0.17 1.07 7.97
C ALA A 14 -0.05 -0.39 8.38
N GLY A 15 1.02 -1.09 8.72
CA GLY A 15 0.96 -2.47 9.19
C GLY A 15 2.35 -2.97 9.60
N ARG A 16 2.40 -4.07 10.32
CA ARG A 16 3.65 -4.76 10.64
C ARG A 16 4.27 -5.36 9.35
N PRO A 17 5.55 -5.73 9.36
CA PRO A 17 6.13 -6.50 8.27
C PRO A 17 5.26 -7.72 7.91
N SER A 18 5.26 -8.11 6.64
CA SER A 18 4.49 -9.26 6.11
C SER A 18 2.96 -9.11 6.12
N MET A 19 2.41 -7.96 6.55
CA MET A 19 0.95 -7.69 6.48
C MET A 19 0.45 -7.30 5.08
N GLY A 20 1.29 -7.32 4.05
CA GLY A 20 0.87 -7.06 2.67
C GLY A 20 0.69 -5.59 2.29
N LYS A 21 1.28 -4.62 3.01
CA LYS A 21 1.16 -3.17 2.72
C LYS A 21 1.43 -2.82 1.26
N THR A 22 2.60 -3.22 0.77
CA THR A 22 3.02 -2.96 -0.63
C THR A 22 2.06 -3.63 -1.62
N ALA A 23 1.65 -4.89 -1.37
CA ALA A 23 0.69 -5.59 -2.22
C ALA A 23 -0.67 -4.87 -2.24
N PHE A 24 -1.18 -4.42 -1.09
CA PHE A 24 -2.43 -3.67 -1.01
C PHE A 24 -2.36 -2.38 -1.83
N ALA A 25 -1.31 -1.57 -1.63
CA ALA A 25 -1.15 -0.32 -2.38
C ALA A 25 -0.97 -0.55 -3.88
N LEU A 26 -0.23 -1.59 -4.28
CA LEU A 26 -0.07 -1.96 -5.69
C LEU A 26 -1.38 -2.43 -6.31
N ASN A 27 -2.18 -3.24 -5.61
CA ASN A 27 -3.50 -3.69 -6.10
C ASN A 27 -4.45 -2.50 -6.29
N VAL A 28 -4.49 -1.55 -5.33
CA VAL A 28 -5.27 -0.32 -5.47
C VAL A 28 -4.79 0.51 -6.66
N ALA A 29 -3.48 0.70 -6.80
CA ALA A 29 -2.88 1.44 -7.90
C ALA A 29 -3.19 0.79 -9.26
N GLN A 30 -2.97 -0.51 -9.36
CA GLN A 30 -3.22 -1.28 -10.57
C GLN A 30 -4.70 -1.26 -10.99
N ASN A 31 -5.62 -1.48 -10.05
CA ASN A 31 -7.06 -1.44 -10.33
C ASN A 31 -7.52 -0.05 -10.79
N ALA A 32 -6.93 1.01 -10.24
CA ALA A 32 -7.21 2.38 -10.69
C ALA A 32 -6.63 2.64 -12.10
N ALA A 33 -5.41 2.17 -12.37
CA ALA A 33 -4.75 2.35 -13.66
C ALA A 33 -5.47 1.60 -14.80
N LEU A 34 -5.94 0.38 -14.54
CA LEU A 34 -6.76 -0.40 -15.49
C LEU A 34 -8.09 0.30 -15.84
N LYS A 35 -8.55 1.23 -14.97
CA LYS A 35 -9.70 2.11 -15.24
C LYS A 35 -9.30 3.45 -15.85
N GLY A 36 -8.06 3.60 -16.30
CA GLY A 36 -7.56 4.77 -17.02
C GLY A 36 -6.91 5.85 -16.14
N ALA A 37 -6.74 5.63 -14.84
CA ALA A 37 -6.05 6.59 -13.98
C ALA A 37 -4.54 6.61 -14.26
N THR A 38 -3.93 7.80 -14.15
CA THR A 38 -2.49 8.01 -14.24
C THR A 38 -1.87 7.97 -12.84
N ILE A 39 -0.88 7.10 -12.63
CA ILE A 39 -0.34 6.77 -11.31
C ILE A 39 1.18 6.92 -11.27
N CYS A 40 1.70 7.58 -10.23
CA CYS A 40 3.12 7.57 -9.89
C CYS A 40 3.36 6.73 -8.64
N ILE A 41 4.27 5.77 -8.72
CA ILE A 41 4.71 4.92 -7.61
C ILE A 41 6.17 5.23 -7.31
N PHE A 42 6.47 5.68 -6.09
CA PHE A 42 7.82 5.85 -5.58
C PHE A 42 8.14 4.69 -4.64
N SER A 43 9.00 3.78 -5.08
CA SER A 43 9.42 2.61 -4.32
C SER A 43 10.84 2.80 -3.80
N LEU A 44 10.97 2.90 -2.49
CA LEU A 44 12.26 3.12 -1.83
C LEU A 44 12.85 1.82 -1.26
N GLU A 45 12.06 0.74 -1.24
CA GLU A 45 12.44 -0.57 -0.68
C GLU A 45 12.64 -1.62 -1.77
N MET A 46 11.80 -1.61 -2.80
CA MET A 46 11.79 -2.64 -3.84
C MET A 46 12.14 -2.07 -5.20
N SER A 47 12.84 -2.86 -6.04
CA SER A 47 13.14 -2.47 -7.42
C SER A 47 11.87 -2.47 -8.29
N ARG A 48 11.93 -1.72 -9.37
CA ARG A 48 10.87 -1.64 -10.39
C ARG A 48 10.50 -3.02 -10.91
N GLU A 49 11.50 -3.86 -11.19
CA GLU A 49 11.29 -5.22 -11.71
C GLU A 49 10.51 -6.08 -10.72
N GLN A 50 10.80 -5.96 -9.41
CA GLN A 50 10.08 -6.69 -8.37
C GLN A 50 8.61 -6.24 -8.27
N LEU A 51 8.35 -4.93 -8.38
CA LEU A 51 6.98 -4.40 -8.37
C LEU A 51 6.19 -4.84 -9.60
N VAL A 52 6.79 -4.70 -10.79
CA VAL A 52 6.15 -5.12 -12.05
C VAL A 52 5.84 -6.61 -12.03
N ARG A 53 6.76 -7.45 -11.54
CA ARG A 53 6.52 -8.90 -11.40
C ARG A 53 5.33 -9.19 -10.49
N ARG A 54 5.21 -8.51 -9.33
CA ARG A 54 4.06 -8.64 -8.44
C ARG A 54 2.76 -8.24 -9.11
N MET A 55 2.77 -7.12 -9.82
CA MET A 55 1.58 -6.64 -10.54
C MET A 55 1.16 -7.60 -11.65
N LEU A 56 2.12 -8.16 -12.40
CA LEU A 56 1.85 -9.17 -13.44
C LEU A 56 1.23 -10.43 -12.84
N CYS A 57 1.83 -10.99 -11.79
CA CYS A 57 1.29 -12.19 -11.13
C CYS A 57 -0.10 -11.95 -10.55
N ALA A 58 -0.33 -10.79 -9.93
CA ALA A 58 -1.63 -10.42 -9.37
C ALA A 58 -2.71 -10.25 -10.47
N ASN A 59 -2.35 -9.71 -11.63
CA ASN A 59 -3.28 -9.54 -12.75
C ASN A 59 -3.58 -10.88 -13.44
N ALA A 60 -2.54 -11.64 -13.74
CA ALA A 60 -2.62 -12.91 -14.42
C ALA A 60 -3.24 -14.04 -13.56
N GLY A 61 -3.26 -13.89 -12.23
CA GLY A 61 -3.62 -15.00 -11.33
C GLY A 61 -2.63 -16.17 -11.39
N VAL A 62 -1.34 -15.87 -11.64
CA VAL A 62 -0.25 -16.86 -11.72
C VAL A 62 0.58 -16.81 -10.45
N ASP A 63 0.91 -17.98 -9.93
CA ASP A 63 1.70 -18.15 -8.72
C ASP A 63 3.08 -17.48 -8.87
N MET A 64 3.37 -16.56 -7.98
CA MET A 64 4.62 -15.79 -7.98
C MET A 64 5.85 -16.68 -7.73
N GLN A 65 5.72 -17.75 -6.94
CA GLN A 65 6.81 -18.69 -6.71
C GLN A 65 7.17 -19.45 -7.98
N ARG A 66 6.16 -19.87 -8.76
CA ARG A 66 6.38 -20.52 -10.07
C ARG A 66 7.11 -19.62 -11.04
N VAL A 67 6.74 -18.33 -11.09
CA VAL A 67 7.43 -17.33 -11.93
C VAL A 67 8.86 -17.12 -11.46
N ASN A 68 9.10 -17.03 -10.14
CA ASN A 68 10.44 -16.81 -9.59
C ASN A 68 11.39 -17.99 -9.79
N THR A 69 10.86 -19.21 -9.80
CA THR A 69 11.66 -20.46 -9.97
C THR A 69 11.77 -20.91 -11.42
N GLY A 70 11.08 -20.23 -12.36
CA GLY A 70 11.05 -20.61 -13.77
C GLY A 70 10.18 -21.84 -14.06
N ASN A 71 9.35 -22.28 -13.11
CA ASN A 71 8.47 -23.46 -13.23
C ASN A 71 7.08 -23.07 -13.77
N THR A 72 7.02 -22.15 -14.72
CA THR A 72 5.78 -21.72 -15.37
C THR A 72 5.34 -22.72 -16.42
N THR A 73 4.03 -22.97 -16.51
CA THR A 73 3.42 -23.76 -17.59
C THR A 73 3.13 -22.89 -18.82
N ASP A 74 2.83 -23.53 -19.95
CA ASP A 74 2.40 -22.79 -21.16
C ASP A 74 1.13 -21.98 -20.90
N ALA A 75 0.20 -22.49 -20.10
CA ALA A 75 -0.99 -21.76 -19.67
C ALA A 75 -0.63 -20.48 -18.86
N ASP A 76 0.30 -20.59 -17.91
CA ASP A 76 0.78 -19.43 -17.14
C ASP A 76 1.41 -18.38 -18.06
N LEU A 77 2.16 -18.79 -19.09
CA LEU A 77 2.79 -17.87 -20.03
C LEU A 77 1.75 -17.11 -20.86
N ILE A 78 0.64 -17.75 -21.22
CA ILE A 78 -0.47 -17.10 -21.93
C ILE A 78 -1.11 -16.03 -21.03
N GLU A 79 -1.44 -16.39 -19.76
CA GLU A 79 -2.05 -15.46 -18.81
C GLU A 79 -1.11 -14.29 -18.48
N LEU A 80 0.19 -14.55 -18.28
CA LEU A 80 1.20 -13.52 -18.08
C LEU A 80 1.33 -12.59 -19.28
N SER A 81 1.24 -13.13 -20.51
CA SER A 81 1.30 -12.32 -21.73
C SER A 81 0.08 -11.41 -21.86
N THR A 82 -1.11 -11.90 -21.53
CA THR A 82 -2.34 -11.11 -21.50
C THR A 82 -2.24 -10.01 -20.44
N ALA A 83 -1.82 -10.35 -19.23
CA ALA A 83 -1.62 -9.38 -18.15
C ALA A 83 -0.57 -8.32 -18.52
N LEU A 84 0.49 -8.71 -19.24
CA LEU A 84 1.50 -7.78 -19.73
C LEU A 84 0.92 -6.79 -20.74
N ALA A 85 0.07 -7.25 -21.65
CA ALA A 85 -0.61 -6.39 -22.62
C ALA A 85 -1.52 -5.37 -21.90
N ASP A 86 -2.32 -5.84 -20.93
CA ASP A 86 -3.20 -4.98 -20.13
C ASP A 86 -2.41 -3.90 -19.38
N LEU A 87 -1.36 -4.30 -18.66
CA LEU A 87 -0.55 -3.37 -17.87
C LEU A 87 0.25 -2.40 -18.74
N SER A 88 0.71 -2.84 -19.90
CA SER A 88 1.43 -1.98 -20.85
C SER A 88 0.55 -0.88 -21.44
N ALA A 89 -0.77 -1.07 -21.45
CA ALA A 89 -1.74 -0.07 -21.87
C ALA A 89 -2.08 0.95 -20.74
N THR A 90 -1.57 0.73 -19.52
CA THR A 90 -1.85 1.62 -18.37
C THR A 90 -0.82 2.75 -18.25
N ASN A 91 -1.22 3.81 -17.54
CA ASN A 91 -0.36 4.96 -17.23
C ASN A 91 0.24 4.83 -15.82
N ILE A 92 1.03 3.78 -15.56
CA ILE A 92 1.76 3.58 -14.30
C ILE A 92 3.22 3.95 -14.50
N TYR A 93 3.71 4.88 -13.69
CA TYR A 93 5.10 5.35 -13.66
C TYR A 93 5.75 4.93 -12.35
N ILE A 94 6.75 4.07 -12.42
CA ILE A 94 7.48 3.56 -11.25
C ILE A 94 8.85 4.21 -11.18
N ASP A 95 9.15 4.78 -10.02
CA ASP A 95 10.42 5.38 -9.68
C ASP A 95 10.99 4.65 -8.46
N ASP A 96 12.09 3.93 -8.65
CA ASP A 96 12.79 3.15 -7.63
C ASP A 96 14.13 3.79 -7.20
N THR A 97 14.24 5.12 -7.38
CA THR A 97 15.41 5.88 -6.93
C THR A 97 15.51 5.85 -5.40
N ALA A 98 16.59 5.25 -4.89
CA ALA A 98 16.82 5.17 -3.46
C ALA A 98 17.01 6.56 -2.81
N GLY A 99 16.40 6.75 -1.63
CA GLY A 99 16.57 7.94 -0.82
C GLY A 99 16.08 9.24 -1.49
N VAL A 100 15.00 9.17 -2.27
CA VAL A 100 14.39 10.35 -2.87
C VAL A 100 13.80 11.28 -1.79
N SER A 101 13.97 12.58 -1.95
CA SER A 101 13.42 13.62 -1.08
C SER A 101 12.00 14.02 -1.51
N VAL A 102 11.23 14.65 -0.59
CA VAL A 102 9.90 15.20 -0.93
C VAL A 102 9.98 16.24 -2.05
N ALA A 103 11.06 17.01 -2.10
CA ALA A 103 11.26 18.02 -3.15
C ALA A 103 11.43 17.39 -4.54
N GLU A 104 12.17 16.27 -4.63
CA GLU A 104 12.32 15.51 -5.87
C GLU A 104 11.02 14.85 -6.29
N ILE A 105 10.27 14.22 -5.36
CA ILE A 105 8.92 13.68 -5.61
C ILE A 105 8.01 14.78 -6.17
N ARG A 106 7.99 15.94 -5.53
CA ARG A 106 7.20 17.11 -5.97
C ARG A 106 7.55 17.53 -7.40
N SER A 107 8.84 17.62 -7.72
CA SER A 107 9.31 18.01 -9.05
C SER A 107 8.86 16.99 -10.12
N ARG A 108 9.04 15.68 -9.84
CA ARG A 108 8.66 14.60 -10.76
C ARG A 108 7.15 14.53 -10.95
N CYS A 109 6.36 14.64 -9.88
CA CYS A 109 4.90 14.65 -9.93
C CYS A 109 4.33 15.86 -10.69
N ARG A 110 4.90 17.06 -10.49
CA ARG A 110 4.52 18.25 -11.27
C ARG A 110 4.76 18.05 -12.77
N LYS A 111 5.94 17.52 -13.11
CA LYS A 111 6.30 17.22 -14.50
C LYS A 111 5.34 16.19 -15.12
N GLN A 112 5.00 15.12 -14.37
CA GLN A 112 4.06 14.12 -14.86
C GLN A 112 2.67 14.71 -15.05
N LYS A 113 2.18 15.47 -14.06
CA LYS A 113 0.86 16.10 -14.12
C LYS A 113 0.71 17.05 -15.31
N SER A 114 1.78 17.81 -15.66
CA SER A 114 1.76 18.72 -16.82
C SER A 114 1.80 18.02 -18.16
N ARG A 115 2.28 16.77 -18.23
CA ARG A 115 2.45 16.02 -19.50
C ARG A 115 1.27 15.14 -19.86
N GLY A 116 0.69 14.43 -18.91
CA GLY A 116 -0.31 13.42 -19.17
C GLY A 116 -1.32 13.21 -18.04
N GLY A 117 -1.40 14.16 -17.10
CA GLY A 117 -2.26 14.02 -15.92
C GLY A 117 -1.57 13.25 -14.79
N LEU A 118 -2.21 13.27 -13.63
CA LEU A 118 -1.81 12.50 -12.44
C LEU A 118 -3.03 12.39 -11.53
N ASP A 119 -3.41 11.16 -11.19
CA ASP A 119 -4.62 10.87 -10.41
C ASP A 119 -4.33 10.23 -9.06
N LEU A 120 -3.16 9.57 -8.90
CA LEU A 120 -2.74 8.94 -7.65
C LEU A 120 -1.22 8.95 -7.52
N ILE A 121 -0.74 9.19 -6.31
CA ILE A 121 0.67 9.02 -5.92
C ILE A 121 0.74 7.94 -4.83
N VAL A 122 1.64 6.96 -5.00
CA VAL A 122 1.95 5.93 -3.99
C VAL A 122 3.41 6.05 -3.58
N ILE A 123 3.68 6.03 -2.28
CA ILE A 123 5.04 6.15 -1.72
C ILE A 123 5.27 4.98 -0.76
N ASP A 124 6.21 4.10 -1.10
CA ASP A 124 6.63 2.94 -0.30
C ASP A 124 8.12 3.08 0.06
N TYR A 125 8.52 3.44 1.25
CA TYR A 125 7.79 3.80 2.45
C TYR A 125 8.53 4.94 3.19
N LEU A 126 7.85 5.59 4.11
CA LEU A 126 8.23 6.82 4.80
C LEU A 126 9.65 6.83 5.41
N LYS A 127 10.11 5.73 6.02
CA LYS A 127 11.40 5.66 6.75
C LYS A 127 12.65 5.72 5.86
N LEU A 128 12.51 5.52 4.56
CA LEU A 128 13.62 5.51 3.60
C LEU A 128 13.77 6.84 2.84
N MET A 129 12.89 7.81 3.09
CA MET A 129 12.99 9.13 2.49
C MET A 129 14.16 9.92 3.09
N LYS A 130 14.86 10.67 2.23
CA LYS A 130 15.86 11.64 2.69
C LYS A 130 15.17 12.88 3.25
N THR A 131 15.60 13.32 4.41
CA THR A 131 15.21 14.58 5.02
C THR A 131 16.24 15.67 4.76
N ALA A 132 15.81 16.92 4.67
CA ALA A 132 16.67 18.05 4.31
C ALA A 132 17.57 18.56 5.46
N GLY A 133 17.55 17.91 6.64
CA GLY A 133 18.28 18.36 7.82
C GLY A 133 18.88 17.20 8.63
N ASN A 134 19.97 17.50 9.34
CA ASN A 134 20.51 16.66 10.41
C ASN A 134 19.70 16.93 11.69
N SER A 135 18.46 16.44 11.79
CA SER A 135 17.76 16.51 13.07
C SER A 135 18.05 15.22 13.84
N ASP A 136 18.53 15.35 15.06
CA ASP A 136 18.75 14.23 15.99
C ASP A 136 17.41 13.59 16.45
N ASN A 137 16.27 14.15 16.00
CA ASN A 137 14.94 13.69 16.39
C ASN A 137 14.16 13.19 15.17
N ARG A 138 14.10 11.86 15.04
CA ARG A 138 13.40 11.16 13.96
C ARG A 138 11.89 11.48 13.90
N ALA A 139 11.25 11.76 15.03
CA ALA A 139 9.84 12.12 15.07
C ALA A 139 9.57 13.46 14.37
N THR A 140 10.50 14.42 14.50
CA THR A 140 10.42 15.71 13.80
C THR A 140 10.59 15.53 12.29
N GLU A 141 11.54 14.69 11.85
CA GLU A 141 11.74 14.40 10.43
C GLU A 141 10.48 13.80 9.78
N ILE A 142 9.87 12.82 10.45
CA ILE A 142 8.62 12.19 9.98
C ILE A 142 7.50 13.23 9.90
N SER A 143 7.40 14.11 10.89
CA SER A 143 6.45 15.22 10.92
C SER A 143 6.61 16.14 9.70
N ASP A 144 7.82 16.55 9.41
CA ASP A 144 8.12 17.46 8.29
C ASP A 144 7.81 16.80 6.94
N VAL A 145 8.10 15.50 6.80
CA VAL A 145 7.79 14.73 5.59
C VAL A 145 6.28 14.61 5.40
N THR A 146 5.52 14.19 6.42
CA THR A 146 4.06 14.01 6.30
C THR A 146 3.35 15.32 6.01
N ARG A 147 3.74 16.39 6.70
CA ARG A 147 3.23 17.74 6.44
C ARG A 147 3.52 18.19 5.01
N SER A 148 4.75 17.97 4.54
CA SER A 148 5.15 18.32 3.17
C SER A 148 4.38 17.52 2.12
N LEU A 149 4.11 16.23 2.36
CA LEU A 149 3.29 15.39 1.49
C LEU A 149 1.83 15.80 1.51
N LYS A 150 1.27 16.22 2.67
CA LYS A 150 -0.09 16.78 2.73
C LYS A 150 -0.19 18.08 1.92
N ILE A 151 0.81 18.95 2.00
CA ILE A 151 0.87 20.16 1.18
C ILE A 151 0.92 19.79 -0.31
N LEU A 152 1.73 18.79 -0.68
CA LEU A 152 1.86 18.31 -2.05
C LEU A 152 0.54 17.74 -2.59
N ALA A 153 -0.18 16.92 -1.80
CA ALA A 153 -1.49 16.40 -2.17
C ALA A 153 -2.49 17.51 -2.51
N ARG A 154 -2.50 18.56 -1.69
CA ARG A 154 -3.36 19.75 -1.89
C ARG A 154 -2.93 20.55 -3.12
N GLU A 155 -1.64 20.82 -3.28
CA GLU A 155 -1.07 21.56 -4.40
C GLU A 155 -1.40 20.91 -5.73
N LEU A 156 -1.20 19.59 -5.81
CA LEU A 156 -1.48 18.81 -7.01
C LEU A 156 -2.96 18.45 -7.16
N ASN A 157 -3.78 18.62 -6.12
CA ASN A 157 -5.17 18.14 -6.07
C ASN A 157 -5.25 16.64 -6.45
N VAL A 158 -4.38 15.81 -5.83
CA VAL A 158 -4.22 14.37 -6.08
C VAL A 158 -4.10 13.64 -4.75
N PRO A 159 -4.77 12.50 -4.53
CA PRO A 159 -4.56 11.68 -3.35
C PRO A 159 -3.13 11.11 -3.31
N ILE A 160 -2.59 11.02 -2.11
CA ILE A 160 -1.30 10.37 -1.84
C ILE A 160 -1.53 9.20 -0.89
N ILE A 161 -1.16 7.99 -1.30
CA ILE A 161 -1.03 6.83 -0.42
C ILE A 161 0.42 6.78 0.06
N LEU A 162 0.61 6.86 1.38
CA LEU A 162 1.91 6.74 2.02
C LEU A 162 1.93 5.48 2.88
N LEU A 163 2.86 4.57 2.58
CA LEU A 163 3.04 3.37 3.38
C LEU A 163 3.88 3.65 4.62
N SER A 164 3.46 3.09 5.74
CA SER A 164 4.15 3.24 7.03
C SER A 164 4.25 1.89 7.76
N GLN A 165 5.32 1.71 8.50
CA GLN A 165 5.49 0.54 9.34
C GLN A 165 5.06 0.84 10.78
N LEU A 166 4.26 -0.05 11.37
CA LEU A 166 3.89 0.04 12.79
C LEU A 166 5.04 -0.33 13.72
N SER A 167 5.01 0.21 14.92
CA SER A 167 5.89 -0.19 16.03
C SER A 167 5.65 -1.66 16.40
N ARG A 168 6.49 -2.20 17.31
CA ARG A 168 6.30 -3.57 17.83
C ARG A 168 5.17 -3.70 18.85
N GLY A 169 4.41 -2.63 19.11
CA GLY A 169 3.28 -2.62 20.05
C GLY A 169 2.28 -3.77 19.87
N PRO A 170 1.81 -4.05 18.63
CA PRO A 170 0.91 -5.18 18.40
C PRO A 170 1.47 -6.53 18.85
N GLU A 171 2.76 -6.79 18.64
CA GLU A 171 3.40 -8.07 19.00
C GLU A 171 3.41 -8.33 20.51
N SER A 172 3.43 -7.28 21.33
CA SER A 172 3.41 -7.38 22.79
C SER A 172 1.99 -7.40 23.40
N ARG A 173 0.95 -7.19 22.57
CA ARG A 173 -0.44 -7.05 23.02
C ARG A 173 -1.22 -8.32 22.74
N THR A 174 -1.29 -9.24 23.71
CA THR A 174 -2.04 -10.49 23.59
C THR A 174 -3.54 -10.32 23.83
N SER A 175 -3.95 -9.36 24.64
CA SER A 175 -5.34 -9.16 25.07
C SER A 175 -6.33 -8.82 23.96
N ASN A 176 -5.86 -8.44 22.77
CA ASN A 176 -6.68 -8.07 21.60
C ASN A 176 -6.18 -8.79 20.32
N GLY A 177 -5.68 -10.03 20.44
CA GLY A 177 -5.24 -10.84 19.30
C GLY A 177 -4.18 -10.14 18.43
N HIS A 178 -3.30 -9.30 19.01
CA HIS A 178 -2.29 -8.53 18.28
C HIS A 178 -2.84 -7.47 17.29
N ARG A 179 -4.15 -7.18 17.38
CA ARG A 179 -4.81 -6.22 16.47
C ARG A 179 -4.21 -4.82 16.63
N PRO A 180 -3.79 -4.16 15.54
CA PRO A 180 -3.16 -2.85 15.60
C PRO A 180 -4.15 -1.75 15.99
N ILE A 181 -3.63 -0.73 16.65
CA ILE A 181 -4.37 0.49 17.00
C ILE A 181 -3.58 1.73 16.55
N MET A 182 -4.22 2.89 16.52
CA MET A 182 -3.60 4.13 16.07
C MET A 182 -2.34 4.50 16.84
N ALA A 183 -2.29 4.21 18.15
CA ALA A 183 -1.10 4.44 18.99
C ALA A 183 0.14 3.63 18.54
N ASP A 184 -0.01 2.59 17.72
CA ASP A 184 1.11 1.81 17.18
C ASP A 184 1.87 2.53 16.06
N LEU A 185 1.33 3.63 15.54
CA LEU A 185 2.03 4.59 14.65
C LEU A 185 3.08 5.45 15.38
N ARG A 186 3.66 4.97 16.41
CA ARG A 186 4.36 5.54 17.58
C ARG A 186 5.41 6.64 17.34
N GLU A 187 5.92 6.86 16.16
CA GLU A 187 6.95 7.90 15.92
C GLU A 187 6.35 9.22 15.42
N SER A 188 5.01 9.35 15.45
CA SER A 188 4.38 10.46 14.76
C SER A 188 2.94 10.75 15.19
N GLY A 189 2.78 11.41 16.30
CA GLY A 189 1.55 12.20 16.53
C GLY A 189 1.24 13.13 15.35
N ALA A 190 2.27 13.48 14.58
CA ALA A 190 2.15 14.25 13.34
C ALA A 190 1.49 13.48 12.19
N ILE A 191 1.80 12.19 11.98
CA ILE A 191 1.10 11.38 10.96
C ILE A 191 -0.39 11.37 11.27
N GLU A 192 -0.74 11.19 12.54
CA GLU A 192 -2.13 11.21 12.97
C GLU A 192 -2.79 12.56 12.69
N GLN A 193 -2.10 13.67 12.91
CA GLN A 193 -2.66 15.01 12.68
C GLN A 193 -2.81 15.35 11.20
N ASP A 194 -1.81 15.06 10.38
CA ASP A 194 -1.73 15.45 8.98
C ASP A 194 -2.56 14.56 8.04
N ALA A 195 -2.70 13.26 8.37
CA ALA A 195 -3.46 12.31 7.56
C ALA A 195 -4.97 12.59 7.58
N ASP A 196 -5.61 12.45 6.43
CA ASP A 196 -7.08 12.49 6.32
C ASP A 196 -7.69 11.12 6.56
N VAL A 197 -7.01 10.07 6.09
CA VAL A 197 -7.42 8.67 6.30
C VAL A 197 -6.22 7.86 6.81
N ILE A 198 -6.46 7.00 7.80
CA ILE A 198 -5.48 6.04 8.31
C ILE A 198 -6.10 4.65 8.23
N MET A 199 -5.45 3.77 7.48
CA MET A 199 -5.81 2.37 7.32
C MET A 199 -4.74 1.51 7.98
N LEU A 200 -5.13 0.66 8.93
CA LEU A 200 -4.25 -0.31 9.56
C LEU A 200 -4.54 -1.69 8.99
N LEU A 201 -3.51 -2.34 8.45
CA LEU A 201 -3.63 -3.67 7.88
C LEU A 201 -3.32 -4.73 8.92
N TYR A 202 -4.21 -5.72 9.04
CA TYR A 202 -4.08 -6.81 9.98
C TYR A 202 -4.51 -8.14 9.35
N ARG A 203 -3.67 -9.16 9.52
CA ARG A 203 -3.93 -10.54 9.10
C ARG A 203 -3.90 -11.43 10.34
N PRO A 204 -5.07 -11.95 10.79
CA PRO A 204 -5.13 -12.84 11.95
C PRO A 204 -4.22 -14.06 11.82
N ALA A 205 -4.20 -14.68 10.64
CA ALA A 205 -3.38 -15.88 10.36
C ALA A 205 -1.88 -15.72 10.67
N VAL A 206 -1.33 -14.50 10.62
CA VAL A 206 0.10 -14.25 10.95
C VAL A 206 0.40 -14.45 12.42
N TYR A 207 -0.63 -14.37 13.28
CA TYR A 207 -0.53 -14.50 14.74
C TYR A 207 -1.22 -15.77 15.26
N ALA A 208 -1.64 -16.67 14.35
CA ALA A 208 -2.19 -17.97 14.73
C ALA A 208 -1.17 -18.76 15.57
N GLU A 209 -1.65 -19.49 16.56
CA GLU A 209 -0.82 -20.42 17.30
C GLU A 209 -0.39 -21.59 16.40
N ALA A 210 0.84 -22.04 16.55
CA ALA A 210 1.37 -23.13 15.74
C ALA A 210 0.52 -24.40 15.94
N GLY A 211 -0.05 -24.93 14.85
CA GLY A 211 -0.93 -26.10 14.86
C GLY A 211 -2.43 -25.80 14.85
N ASP A 212 -2.83 -24.53 14.89
CA ASP A 212 -4.22 -24.12 14.60
C ASP A 212 -4.42 -24.00 13.09
N VAL A 213 -4.72 -25.13 12.45
CA VAL A 213 -4.83 -25.25 11.00
C VAL A 213 -5.95 -24.36 10.41
N GLU A 214 -7.03 -24.14 11.15
CA GLU A 214 -8.12 -23.29 10.70
C GLU A 214 -7.66 -21.81 10.70
N ALA A 215 -6.99 -21.36 11.75
CA ALA A 215 -6.46 -20.02 11.85
C ALA A 215 -5.29 -19.77 10.87
N GLU A 216 -4.40 -20.76 10.68
CA GLU A 216 -3.30 -20.69 9.71
C GLU A 216 -3.80 -20.57 8.26
N ASN A 217 -4.93 -21.20 7.93
CA ASN A 217 -5.54 -21.17 6.59
C ASN A 217 -6.51 -19.99 6.40
N ASP A 218 -6.74 -19.17 7.42
CA ASP A 218 -7.58 -17.98 7.28
C ASP A 218 -6.90 -16.95 6.37
N ASN A 219 -7.45 -16.75 5.19
CA ASN A 219 -6.97 -15.77 4.23
C ASN A 219 -7.54 -14.36 4.45
N THR A 220 -8.17 -14.13 5.59
CA THR A 220 -8.79 -12.85 5.93
C THR A 220 -7.73 -11.76 6.12
N MET A 221 -7.97 -10.63 5.47
CA MET A 221 -7.29 -9.37 5.72
C MET A 221 -8.29 -8.35 6.27
N GLU A 222 -7.99 -7.79 7.43
CA GLU A 222 -8.71 -6.64 7.96
C GLU A 222 -8.04 -5.34 7.51
N VAL A 223 -8.80 -4.47 6.89
CA VAL A 223 -8.43 -3.08 6.61
C VAL A 223 -9.19 -2.21 7.59
N ILE A 224 -8.55 -1.87 8.71
CA ILE A 224 -9.12 -1.09 9.79
C ILE A 224 -8.96 0.39 9.45
N VAL A 225 -10.05 1.07 9.10
CA VAL A 225 -10.06 2.53 8.93
C VAL A 225 -10.09 3.16 10.31
N ALA A 226 -8.89 3.38 10.88
CA ALA A 226 -8.73 3.90 12.23
C ALA A 226 -8.96 5.41 12.35
N LYS A 227 -8.82 6.13 11.24
CA LYS A 227 -9.14 7.56 11.11
C LYS A 227 -9.75 7.84 9.76
N HIS A 228 -10.80 8.64 9.74
CA HIS A 228 -11.38 9.21 8.52
C HIS A 228 -11.90 10.61 8.82
N ARG A 229 -11.24 11.65 8.27
CA ARG A 229 -11.56 13.04 8.59
C ARG A 229 -12.98 13.44 8.14
N ASN A 230 -13.43 12.90 7.01
CA ASN A 230 -14.68 13.29 6.36
C ASN A 230 -15.73 12.17 6.34
N GLY A 231 -15.57 11.11 7.15
CA GLY A 231 -16.49 9.98 7.15
C GLY A 231 -16.33 9.08 8.37
N PRO A 232 -17.07 7.97 8.40
CA PRO A 232 -17.02 7.02 9.51
C PRO A 232 -15.73 6.20 9.51
N THR A 233 -15.41 5.64 10.65
CA THR A 233 -14.39 4.63 10.86
C THR A 233 -15.04 3.26 10.97
N ASP A 234 -14.46 2.24 10.34
CA ASP A 234 -14.95 0.87 10.35
C ASP A 234 -13.86 -0.09 9.89
N THR A 235 -14.13 -1.39 9.89
CA THR A 235 -13.24 -2.42 9.36
C THR A 235 -13.82 -3.04 8.11
N VAL A 236 -13.02 -3.09 7.06
CA VAL A 236 -13.36 -3.78 5.80
C VAL A 236 -12.58 -5.08 5.75
N TYR A 237 -13.25 -6.17 5.38
CA TYR A 237 -12.67 -7.49 5.25
C TYR A 237 -12.41 -7.82 3.79
N LEU A 238 -11.19 -8.24 3.48
CA LEU A 238 -10.76 -8.69 2.16
C LEU A 238 -10.23 -10.12 2.26
N SER A 239 -10.18 -10.82 1.15
CA SER A 239 -9.47 -12.10 1.02
C SER A 239 -8.07 -11.86 0.46
N TRP A 240 -7.05 -12.42 1.15
CA TRP A 240 -5.66 -12.39 0.72
C TRP A 240 -5.28 -13.67 -0.01
N LEU A 241 -4.94 -13.55 -1.28
CA LEU A 241 -4.45 -14.65 -2.13
C LEU A 241 -2.92 -14.55 -2.20
N GLU A 242 -2.25 -15.20 -1.26
CA GLU A 242 -0.80 -15.06 -1.03
C GLU A 242 0.03 -15.45 -2.26
N GLN A 243 -0.34 -16.55 -2.91
CA GLN A 243 0.33 -17.06 -4.11
C GLN A 243 0.36 -16.07 -5.27
N TYR A 244 -0.65 -15.20 -5.35
CA TYR A 244 -0.78 -14.17 -6.41
C TYR A 244 -0.42 -12.77 -5.91
N THR A 245 -0.10 -12.61 -4.61
CA THR A 245 0.05 -11.29 -3.97
C THR A 245 -1.14 -10.35 -4.22
N LYS A 246 -2.36 -10.90 -4.19
CA LYS A 246 -3.60 -10.25 -4.59
C LYS A 246 -4.61 -10.18 -3.46
N PHE A 247 -5.27 -9.03 -3.35
CA PHE A 247 -6.47 -8.87 -2.53
C PHE A 247 -7.72 -8.91 -3.41
N THR A 248 -8.75 -9.57 -2.90
CA THR A 248 -10.07 -9.61 -3.53
C THR A 248 -11.13 -9.26 -2.51
N ASP A 249 -12.30 -8.82 -2.99
CA ASP A 249 -13.45 -8.65 -2.13
C ASP A 249 -13.80 -9.98 -1.49
N ARG A 250 -14.12 -9.95 -0.18
CA ARG A 250 -14.67 -11.11 0.50
C ARG A 250 -16.13 -11.24 0.07
N SER A 251 -16.46 -12.33 -0.61
CA SER A 251 -17.86 -12.65 -0.86
C SER A 251 -18.47 -13.16 0.45
N ASP A 252 -19.31 -12.35 1.09
CA ASP A 252 -20.21 -12.79 2.14
C ASP A 252 -21.32 -13.66 1.50
N ARG A 253 -20.94 -14.76 0.88
CA ARG A 253 -21.89 -15.85 0.63
C ARG A 253 -22.00 -16.60 1.94
N GLU A 254 -22.94 -16.16 2.79
CA GLU A 254 -23.58 -17.08 3.70
C GLU A 254 -24.19 -18.18 2.82
N GLU A 255 -23.61 -19.36 2.87
CA GLU A 255 -24.28 -20.57 2.37
C GLU A 255 -25.51 -20.76 3.27
N TYR A 256 -26.71 -20.44 2.73
CA TYR A 256 -27.98 -20.88 3.28
C TYR A 256 -28.25 -22.32 2.89
#